data_2d1c32f1733af2ed254d99e5e442c991
#
_entry.id   2d1c32f1733af2ed254d99e5e442c991
#
_cell.length_a   1.000
_cell.length_b   1.000
_cell.length_c   1.000
_cell.angle_alpha   90.00
_cell.angle_beta   90.00
_cell.angle_gamma   90.00
#
_symmetry.space_group_name_H-M   'P 1'
#
loop_
_entity.id
_entity.type
_entity.pdbx_description
1 polymer ?
#
loop_
_entity_poly.entity_id
_entity_poly.type
_entity_poly.pdbx_seq_one_letter_code
_entity_poly.pdbx_strand_id
1 'polypeptide(L)'
;MRVLVAEDQVRVAETVARGLRREGMAVDVALDGASAMEKARAVTYDVVVLDRDLPEVHGDDVCRALVHEQPATKVLMLTAARGTDDVVEGLALGADDYLPKPFRWAELVARLRALERRNGAPRQPVLRRGDVELDPAAHEARRAGRVVPLTAKELAVLEVLLAAEGRVVAVYDLVERVWDEHLDPLSNTVRMAVMTLRRKLGDPPVIDTVRGVGYRLR
;
A
#
# COMPACT_ATOMS: atom_id res chain seq x y z
N MET A 1 -2.03 -2.35 0.09
CA MET A 1 -1.85 -0.90 0.35
C MET A 1 -0.97 -0.27 -0.70
N ARG A 2 -1.43 0.80 -1.36
CA ARG A 2 -0.65 1.61 -2.30
C ARG A 2 -0.22 2.91 -1.62
N VAL A 3 1.06 3.22 -1.67
CA VAL A 3 1.68 4.35 -0.97
C VAL A 3 2.37 5.27 -1.97
N LEU A 4 2.15 6.58 -1.85
CA LEU A 4 2.98 7.58 -2.51
C LEU A 4 4.01 8.08 -1.48
N VAL A 5 5.29 8.11 -1.86
CA VAL A 5 6.37 8.72 -1.07
C VAL A 5 6.79 10.00 -1.77
N ALA A 6 6.49 11.14 -1.16
CA ALA A 6 6.90 12.47 -1.62
C ALA A 6 8.06 12.97 -0.74
N GLU A 7 9.27 12.97 -1.29
CA GLU A 7 10.53 13.29 -0.60
C GLU A 7 11.54 13.80 -1.65
N ASP A 8 12.12 14.96 -1.45
CA ASP A 8 13.03 15.62 -2.41
C ASP A 8 14.41 14.97 -2.49
N GLN A 9 14.85 14.36 -1.38
CA GLN A 9 16.13 13.68 -1.33
C GLN A 9 16.01 12.29 -1.96
N VAL A 10 16.43 12.15 -3.21
CA VAL A 10 16.34 10.91 -4.02
C VAL A 10 16.79 9.67 -3.24
N ARG A 11 17.91 9.74 -2.49
CA ARG A 11 18.42 8.60 -1.71
C ARG A 11 17.48 8.19 -0.57
N VAL A 12 16.83 9.16 0.07
CA VAL A 12 15.86 8.91 1.15
C VAL A 12 14.60 8.31 0.54
N ALA A 13 14.05 8.95 -0.50
CA ALA A 13 12.87 8.50 -1.22
C ALA A 13 13.02 7.04 -1.69
N GLU A 14 14.12 6.72 -2.39
CA GLU A 14 14.39 5.35 -2.87
C GLU A 14 14.58 4.34 -1.73
N THR A 15 15.22 4.76 -0.62
CA THR A 15 15.44 3.87 0.52
C THR A 15 14.12 3.54 1.21
N VAL A 16 13.27 4.55 1.41
CA VAL A 16 11.92 4.38 1.97
C VAL A 16 11.08 3.52 1.03
N ALA A 17 11.02 3.86 -0.25
CA ALA A 17 10.23 3.12 -1.22
C ALA A 17 10.66 1.64 -1.32
N ARG A 18 11.96 1.36 -1.41
CA ARG A 18 12.50 -0.01 -1.43
C ARG A 18 12.15 -0.79 -0.16
N GLY A 19 12.22 -0.13 0.99
CA GLY A 19 11.83 -0.74 2.25
C GLY A 19 10.34 -1.09 2.29
N LEU A 20 9.46 -0.15 1.92
CA LEU A 20 8.02 -0.36 1.90
C LEU A 20 7.59 -1.43 0.88
N ARG A 21 8.27 -1.50 -0.29
CA ARG A 21 8.05 -2.57 -1.26
C ARG A 21 8.39 -3.96 -0.70
N ARG A 22 9.41 -4.07 0.17
CA ARG A 22 9.73 -5.33 0.88
C ARG A 22 8.65 -5.71 1.90
N GLU A 23 7.96 -4.72 2.46
CA GLU A 23 6.79 -4.93 3.33
C GLU A 23 5.50 -5.28 2.55
N GLY A 24 5.58 -5.43 1.23
CA GLY A 24 4.48 -5.83 0.36
C GLY A 24 3.65 -4.69 -0.23
N MET A 25 3.99 -3.45 0.08
CA MET A 25 3.27 -2.28 -0.41
C MET A 25 3.60 -2.01 -1.89
N ALA A 26 2.64 -1.47 -2.63
CA ALA A 26 2.89 -0.83 -3.91
C ALA A 26 3.33 0.61 -3.64
N VAL A 27 4.46 1.05 -4.20
CA VAL A 27 5.05 2.34 -3.83
C VAL A 27 5.49 3.12 -5.06
N ASP A 28 4.89 4.29 -5.22
CA ASP A 28 5.30 5.30 -6.18
C ASP A 28 6.08 6.42 -5.46
N VAL A 29 6.93 7.15 -6.20
CA VAL A 29 7.80 8.19 -5.65
C VAL A 29 7.56 9.49 -6.39
N ALA A 30 7.49 10.60 -5.64
CA ALA A 30 7.54 11.96 -6.14
C ALA A 30 8.70 12.69 -5.47
N LEU A 31 9.43 13.53 -6.21
CA LEU A 31 10.61 14.25 -5.71
C LEU A 31 10.34 15.73 -5.42
N ASP A 32 9.11 16.17 -5.65
CA ASP A 32 8.61 17.52 -5.41
C ASP A 32 7.10 17.49 -5.16
N GLY A 33 6.56 18.61 -4.64
CA GLY A 33 5.15 18.70 -4.31
C GLY A 33 4.23 18.76 -5.54
N ALA A 34 4.69 19.29 -6.67
CA ALA A 34 3.90 19.37 -7.89
C ALA A 34 3.69 17.97 -8.49
N SER A 35 4.77 17.19 -8.60
CA SER A 35 4.71 15.78 -9.05
C SER A 35 3.91 14.91 -8.08
N ALA A 36 3.96 15.19 -6.77
CA ALA A 36 3.14 14.48 -5.79
C ALA A 36 1.64 14.72 -6.03
N MET A 37 1.23 15.96 -6.28
CA MET A 37 -0.16 16.28 -6.60
C MET A 37 -0.62 15.68 -7.92
N GLU A 38 0.22 15.73 -8.97
CA GLU A 38 -0.07 15.12 -10.27
C GLU A 38 -0.34 13.61 -10.13
N LYS A 39 0.57 12.90 -9.46
CA LYS A 39 0.43 11.47 -9.21
C LYS A 39 -0.82 11.15 -8.38
N ALA A 40 -1.08 11.92 -7.34
CA ALA A 40 -2.26 11.72 -6.49
C ALA A 40 -3.58 11.92 -7.25
N ARG A 41 -3.62 12.84 -8.22
CA ARG A 41 -4.80 13.02 -9.10
C ARG A 41 -4.98 11.90 -10.12
N ALA A 42 -3.87 11.34 -10.62
CA ALA A 42 -3.90 10.26 -11.60
C ALA A 42 -4.21 8.88 -10.98
N VAL A 43 -3.81 8.67 -9.72
CA VAL A 43 -3.88 7.38 -9.04
C VAL A 43 -4.40 7.57 -7.62
N THR A 44 -5.28 6.69 -7.17
CA THR A 44 -5.74 6.65 -5.78
C THR A 44 -4.72 5.93 -4.90
N TYR A 45 -4.22 6.62 -3.88
CA TYR A 45 -3.33 6.05 -2.86
C TYR A 45 -4.09 5.82 -1.56
N ASP A 46 -3.73 4.76 -0.85
CA ASP A 46 -4.24 4.51 0.50
C ASP A 46 -3.59 5.47 1.50
N VAL A 47 -2.27 5.71 1.35
CA VAL A 47 -1.49 6.60 2.21
C VAL A 47 -0.48 7.40 1.36
N VAL A 48 -0.32 8.67 1.67
CA VAL A 48 0.78 9.51 1.19
C VAL A 48 1.75 9.76 2.35
N VAL A 49 3.00 9.36 2.19
CA VAL A 49 4.12 9.73 3.05
C VAL A 49 4.69 11.02 2.47
N LEU A 50 4.54 12.12 3.17
CA LEU A 50 4.74 13.45 2.64
C LEU A 50 5.80 14.20 3.45
N ASP A 51 6.93 14.52 2.82
CA ASP A 51 7.87 15.46 3.42
C ASP A 51 7.24 16.87 3.45
N ARG A 52 7.43 17.56 4.57
CA ARG A 52 6.96 18.94 4.74
C ARG A 52 7.71 19.90 3.84
N ASP A 53 9.03 19.75 3.76
CA ASP A 53 9.94 20.68 3.09
C ASP A 53 10.21 20.30 1.62
N LEU A 54 9.13 20.12 0.83
CA LEU A 54 9.24 19.81 -0.59
C LEU A 54 9.47 21.07 -1.43
N PRO A 55 10.25 20.97 -2.53
CA PRO A 55 10.39 22.03 -3.51
C PRO A 55 9.12 22.18 -4.37
N GLU A 56 9.03 23.30 -5.09
CA GLU A 56 7.94 23.75 -5.97
C GLU A 56 6.62 23.99 -5.24
N VAL A 57 6.03 22.97 -4.63
CA VAL A 57 4.82 23.07 -3.81
C VAL A 57 5.14 22.52 -2.42
N HIS A 58 5.00 23.36 -1.42
CA HIS A 58 5.30 23.00 -0.03
C HIS A 58 4.39 21.85 0.45
N GLY A 59 4.92 20.94 1.27
CA GLY A 59 4.17 19.77 1.74
C GLY A 59 2.87 20.12 2.47
N ASP A 60 2.81 21.24 3.17
CA ASP A 60 1.58 21.72 3.81
C ASP A 60 0.46 22.03 2.79
N ASP A 61 0.83 22.57 1.61
CA ASP A 61 -0.13 22.86 0.55
C ASP A 61 -0.60 21.59 -0.15
N VAL A 62 0.34 20.65 -0.36
CA VAL A 62 0.02 19.29 -0.87
C VAL A 62 -0.94 18.59 0.09
N CYS A 63 -0.67 18.63 1.40
CA CYS A 63 -1.52 18.04 2.43
C CYS A 63 -2.94 18.61 2.38
N ARG A 64 -3.09 19.96 2.36
CA ARG A 64 -4.41 20.61 2.28
C ARG A 64 -5.18 20.20 1.03
N ALA A 65 -4.50 20.15 -0.12
CA ALA A 65 -5.10 19.71 -1.38
C ALA A 65 -5.58 18.27 -1.30
N LEU A 66 -4.76 17.35 -0.78
CA LEU A 66 -5.12 15.93 -0.63
C LEU A 66 -6.33 15.74 0.29
N VAL A 67 -6.33 16.39 1.45
CA VAL A 67 -7.44 16.30 2.42
C VAL A 67 -8.76 16.80 1.78
N HIS A 68 -8.70 17.82 0.95
CA HIS A 68 -9.88 18.37 0.28
C HIS A 68 -10.34 17.55 -0.93
N GLU A 69 -9.39 17.19 -1.82
CA GLU A 69 -9.69 16.52 -3.08
C GLU A 69 -9.88 15.01 -2.93
N GLN A 70 -9.20 14.39 -1.94
CA GLN A 70 -9.16 12.93 -1.76
C GLN A 70 -9.28 12.53 -0.28
N PRO A 71 -10.41 12.76 0.37
CA PRO A 71 -10.59 12.53 1.81
C PRO A 71 -10.40 11.07 2.25
N ALA A 72 -10.42 10.12 1.31
CA ALA A 72 -10.12 8.72 1.58
C ALA A 72 -8.61 8.44 1.68
N THR A 73 -7.75 9.23 1.04
CA THR A 73 -6.30 9.10 1.10
C THR A 73 -5.79 9.61 2.44
N LYS A 74 -5.01 8.81 3.17
CA LYS A 74 -4.42 9.21 4.45
C LYS A 74 -3.08 9.88 4.24
N VAL A 75 -2.79 10.91 5.03
CA VAL A 75 -1.53 11.67 4.96
C VAL A 75 -0.71 11.45 6.22
N LEU A 76 0.49 10.89 6.05
CA LEU A 76 1.54 10.82 7.06
C LEU A 76 2.61 11.87 6.73
N MET A 77 2.64 12.97 7.50
CA MET A 77 3.67 13.99 7.33
C MET A 77 5.01 13.53 7.92
N LEU A 78 6.08 13.67 7.15
CA LEU A 78 7.45 13.61 7.67
C LEU A 78 7.93 15.04 7.95
N THR A 79 8.48 15.29 9.12
CA THR A 79 8.88 16.63 9.50
C THR A 79 10.26 16.64 10.19
N ALA A 80 11.08 17.62 9.87
CA ALA A 80 12.31 17.91 10.61
C ALA A 80 12.02 18.58 11.96
N ALA A 81 10.80 19.02 12.20
CA ALA A 81 10.37 19.77 13.36
C ALA A 81 10.49 18.95 14.65
N ARG A 82 11.11 19.51 15.64
CA ARG A 82 11.36 18.90 16.97
C ARG A 82 10.51 19.53 18.07
N GLY A 83 9.62 20.49 17.74
CA GLY A 83 8.79 21.23 18.69
C GLY A 83 7.35 20.74 18.74
N THR A 84 6.73 20.85 19.91
CA THR A 84 5.30 20.58 20.10
C THR A 84 4.41 21.50 19.28
N ASP A 85 4.84 22.72 19.02
CA ASP A 85 4.08 23.74 18.28
C ASP A 85 3.97 23.38 16.79
N ASP A 86 5.04 22.86 16.18
CA ASP A 86 5.05 22.42 14.80
C ASP A 86 4.11 21.22 14.55
N VAL A 87 4.00 20.33 15.53
CA VAL A 87 3.07 19.18 15.48
C VAL A 87 1.61 19.65 15.59
N VAL A 88 1.36 20.65 16.43
CA VAL A 88 0.02 21.24 16.62
C VAL A 88 -0.43 22.00 15.35
N GLU A 89 0.46 22.81 14.76
CA GLU A 89 0.18 23.48 13.49
C GLU A 89 -0.08 22.48 12.37
N GLY A 90 0.72 21.44 12.30
CA GLY A 90 0.56 20.40 11.29
C GLY A 90 -0.75 19.60 11.42
N LEU A 91 -1.18 19.27 12.65
CA LEU A 91 -2.49 18.62 12.87
C LEU A 91 -3.67 19.54 12.43
N ALA A 92 -3.50 20.86 12.54
CA ALA A 92 -4.46 21.82 12.04
C ALA A 92 -4.58 21.83 10.50
N LEU A 93 -3.59 21.30 9.77
CA LEU A 93 -3.59 21.17 8.31
C LEU A 93 -4.42 19.98 7.81
N GLY A 94 -4.86 19.09 8.72
CA GLY A 94 -5.69 17.93 8.41
C GLY A 94 -4.92 16.65 8.08
N ALA A 95 -3.59 16.61 8.30
CA ALA A 95 -2.83 15.36 8.20
C ALA A 95 -3.32 14.34 9.26
N ASP A 96 -3.33 13.05 8.88
CA ASP A 96 -3.83 11.99 9.76
C ASP A 96 -2.82 11.53 10.81
N ASP A 97 -1.50 11.72 10.55
CA ASP A 97 -0.42 11.42 11.50
C ASP A 97 0.86 12.18 11.14
N TYR A 98 1.80 12.24 12.08
CA TYR A 98 3.10 12.91 11.96
C TYR A 98 4.21 12.01 12.43
N LEU A 99 5.34 12.04 11.71
CA LEU A 99 6.53 11.28 12.06
C LEU A 99 7.77 12.18 11.95
N PRO A 100 8.39 12.55 13.09
CA PRO A 100 9.59 13.40 13.07
C PRO A 100 10.80 12.64 12.50
N LYS A 101 11.60 13.33 11.72
CA LYS A 101 12.92 12.88 11.24
C LYS A 101 14.00 13.17 12.33
N PRO A 102 14.95 12.25 12.63
CA PRO A 102 15.06 10.91 12.07
C PRO A 102 14.11 9.90 12.73
N PHE A 103 13.50 9.04 11.96
CA PHE A 103 12.55 8.03 12.43
C PHE A 103 13.12 6.62 12.37
N ARG A 104 12.52 5.73 13.17
CA ARG A 104 12.82 4.29 13.12
C ARG A 104 11.97 3.63 12.03
N TRP A 105 12.58 2.72 11.27
CA TRP A 105 11.88 1.98 10.20
C TRP A 105 10.59 1.29 10.71
N ALA A 106 10.69 0.57 11.82
CA ALA A 106 9.54 -0.12 12.41
C ALA A 106 8.39 0.83 12.79
N GLU A 107 8.72 2.08 13.19
CA GLU A 107 7.72 3.10 13.52
C GLU A 107 6.98 3.57 12.27
N LEU A 108 7.71 3.89 11.18
CA LEU A 108 7.11 4.26 9.90
C LEU A 108 6.11 3.18 9.42
N VAL A 109 6.55 1.93 9.38
CA VAL A 109 5.70 0.82 8.95
C VAL A 109 4.48 0.64 9.84
N ALA A 110 4.65 0.74 11.18
CA ALA A 110 3.54 0.61 12.13
C ALA A 110 2.49 1.73 11.95
N ARG A 111 2.94 2.97 11.71
CA ARG A 111 2.05 4.12 11.47
C ARG A 111 1.29 3.98 10.15
N LEU A 112 1.95 3.61 9.07
CA LEU A 112 1.31 3.36 7.79
C LEU A 112 0.20 2.29 7.89
N ARG A 113 0.49 1.18 8.56
CA ARG A 113 -0.49 0.12 8.83
C ARG A 113 -1.64 0.61 9.73
N ALA A 114 -1.36 1.52 10.66
CA ALA A 114 -2.41 2.11 11.51
C ALA A 114 -3.32 3.05 10.72
N LEU A 115 -2.77 3.84 9.80
CA LEU A 115 -3.52 4.73 8.92
C LEU A 115 -4.40 3.96 7.94
N GLU A 116 -3.88 2.89 7.32
CA GLU A 116 -4.66 1.99 6.47
C GLU A 116 -5.90 1.47 7.21
N ARG A 117 -5.76 1.05 8.47
CA ARG A 117 -6.90 0.59 9.28
C ARG A 117 -7.92 1.69 9.60
N ARG A 118 -7.50 2.97 9.72
CA ARG A 118 -8.38 4.11 10.02
C ARG A 118 -9.22 4.57 8.82
N ASN A 119 -8.95 4.08 7.63
CA ASN A 119 -9.71 4.39 6.41
C ASN A 119 -11.15 3.84 6.41
N GLY A 120 -11.75 3.70 7.60
CA GLY A 120 -13.15 3.32 7.76
C GLY A 120 -13.43 1.82 7.59
N ALA A 121 -12.40 1.02 7.33
CA ALA A 121 -12.54 -0.40 7.46
C ALA A 121 -12.61 -0.74 8.97
N PRO A 122 -13.72 -1.25 9.52
CA PRO A 122 -13.69 -1.97 10.77
C PRO A 122 -12.56 -2.98 10.60
N ARG A 123 -11.80 -3.28 11.70
CA ARG A 123 -10.71 -4.29 11.75
C ARG A 123 -10.88 -5.24 10.59
N GLN A 124 -9.99 -5.12 9.55
CA GLN A 124 -10.28 -5.81 8.28
C GLN A 124 -10.66 -7.23 8.65
N PRO A 125 -11.90 -7.65 8.39
CA PRO A 125 -12.34 -8.95 8.84
C PRO A 125 -11.40 -9.96 8.20
N VAL A 126 -11.11 -11.03 8.93
CA VAL A 126 -10.39 -12.17 8.34
C VAL A 126 -11.11 -12.52 7.04
N LEU A 127 -10.44 -12.28 5.93
CA LEU A 127 -10.99 -12.57 4.61
C LEU A 127 -11.04 -14.09 4.46
N ARG A 128 -12.21 -14.61 4.05
CA ARG A 128 -12.42 -16.06 3.96
C ARG A 128 -13.10 -16.43 2.67
N ARG A 129 -12.61 -17.50 2.05
CA ARG A 129 -13.30 -18.13 0.93
C ARG A 129 -12.94 -19.61 0.86
N GLY A 130 -13.96 -20.48 0.95
CA GLY A 130 -13.74 -21.91 1.08
C GLY A 130 -12.90 -22.23 2.34
N ASP A 131 -11.80 -22.92 2.14
CA ASP A 131 -10.85 -23.30 3.18
C ASP A 131 -9.66 -22.35 3.34
N VAL A 132 -9.65 -21.25 2.58
CA VAL A 132 -8.61 -20.21 2.60
C VAL A 132 -9.03 -19.03 3.48
N GLU A 133 -8.17 -18.65 4.40
CA GLU A 133 -8.34 -17.51 5.30
C GLU A 133 -7.11 -16.60 5.20
N LEU A 134 -7.32 -15.30 5.29
CA LEU A 134 -6.27 -14.30 5.43
C LEU A 134 -6.64 -13.32 6.53
N ASP A 135 -5.79 -13.18 7.52
CA ASP A 135 -5.82 -12.09 8.50
C ASP A 135 -4.85 -10.99 8.03
N PRO A 136 -5.35 -9.89 7.45
CA PRO A 136 -4.47 -8.81 6.97
C PRO A 136 -3.73 -8.12 8.11
N ALA A 137 -4.34 -8.06 9.31
CA ALA A 137 -3.74 -7.40 10.47
C ALA A 137 -2.58 -8.22 11.06
N ALA A 138 -2.71 -9.55 11.06
CA ALA A 138 -1.66 -10.47 11.50
C ALA A 138 -0.65 -10.79 10.39
N HIS A 139 -0.89 -10.38 9.13
CA HIS A 139 -0.13 -10.81 7.95
C HIS A 139 -0.01 -12.34 7.83
N GLU A 140 -1.07 -13.04 8.18
CA GLU A 140 -1.09 -14.49 8.20
C GLU A 140 -2.17 -15.05 7.28
N ALA A 141 -1.76 -15.99 6.43
CA ALA A 141 -2.68 -16.79 5.62
C ALA A 141 -2.77 -18.21 6.17
N ARG A 142 -3.98 -18.77 6.10
CA ARG A 142 -4.24 -20.17 6.46
C ARG A 142 -5.00 -20.88 5.35
N ARG A 143 -4.78 -22.17 5.22
CA ARG A 143 -5.59 -23.06 4.42
C ARG A 143 -5.99 -24.29 5.22
N ALA A 144 -7.27 -24.59 5.29
CA ALA A 144 -7.82 -25.65 6.14
C ALA A 144 -7.27 -25.59 7.59
N GLY A 145 -7.16 -24.38 8.16
CA GLY A 145 -6.64 -24.10 9.50
C GLY A 145 -5.10 -24.13 9.63
N ARG A 146 -4.36 -24.53 8.60
CA ARG A 146 -2.89 -24.58 8.62
C ARG A 146 -2.28 -23.29 8.09
N VAL A 147 -1.31 -22.74 8.81
CA VAL A 147 -0.56 -21.55 8.39
C VAL A 147 0.20 -21.84 7.09
N VAL A 148 0.06 -20.95 6.12
CA VAL A 148 0.77 -20.99 4.84
C VAL A 148 1.80 -19.87 4.82
N PRO A 149 3.12 -20.17 4.76
CA PRO A 149 4.17 -19.16 4.77
C PRO A 149 4.21 -18.43 3.41
N LEU A 150 3.61 -17.25 3.35
CA LEU A 150 3.59 -16.39 2.16
C LEU A 150 4.57 -15.23 2.32
N THR A 151 5.14 -14.82 1.21
CA THR A 151 5.85 -13.53 1.13
C THR A 151 4.85 -12.38 1.14
N ALA A 152 5.29 -11.16 1.44
CA ALA A 152 4.44 -9.98 1.45
C ALA A 152 3.70 -9.76 0.11
N LYS A 153 4.35 -9.99 -1.03
CA LYS A 153 3.71 -9.90 -2.36
C LYS A 153 2.67 -11.01 -2.60
N GLU A 154 2.94 -12.23 -2.17
CA GLU A 154 1.98 -13.33 -2.26
C GLU A 154 0.76 -13.09 -1.36
N LEU A 155 0.96 -12.53 -0.15
CA LEU A 155 -0.13 -12.10 0.74
C LEU A 155 -0.98 -11.02 0.07
N ALA A 156 -0.35 -9.99 -0.51
CA ALA A 156 -1.07 -8.92 -1.20
C ALA A 156 -1.88 -9.44 -2.40
N VAL A 157 -1.34 -10.38 -3.19
CA VAL A 157 -2.09 -11.03 -4.27
C VAL A 157 -3.28 -11.81 -3.71
N LEU A 158 -3.07 -12.58 -2.64
CA LEU A 158 -4.13 -13.37 -2.02
C LEU A 158 -5.23 -12.47 -1.45
N GLU A 159 -4.87 -11.36 -0.83
CA GLU A 159 -5.79 -10.36 -0.30
C GLU A 159 -6.71 -9.79 -1.39
N VAL A 160 -6.13 -9.36 -2.51
CA VAL A 160 -6.90 -8.83 -3.66
C VAL A 160 -7.86 -9.88 -4.21
N LEU A 161 -7.42 -11.14 -4.31
CA LEU A 161 -8.27 -12.23 -4.81
C LEU A 161 -9.40 -12.60 -3.82
N LEU A 162 -9.14 -12.56 -2.52
CA LEU A 162 -10.16 -12.81 -1.49
C LEU A 162 -11.19 -11.67 -1.45
N ALA A 163 -10.73 -10.41 -1.48
CA ALA A 163 -11.59 -9.22 -1.49
C ALA A 163 -12.50 -9.16 -2.74
N ALA A 164 -12.11 -9.81 -3.81
CA ALA A 164 -12.94 -9.93 -5.01
C ALA A 164 -14.11 -10.91 -4.87
N GLU A 165 -14.21 -11.67 -3.77
CA GLU A 165 -15.33 -12.58 -3.44
C GLU A 165 -15.68 -13.54 -4.58
N GLY A 166 -14.65 -14.07 -5.29
CA GLY A 166 -14.78 -15.00 -6.41
C GLY A 166 -15.07 -14.36 -7.76
N ARG A 167 -15.12 -13.03 -7.82
CA ARG A 167 -15.07 -12.33 -9.10
C ARG A 167 -13.69 -12.47 -9.72
N VAL A 168 -13.61 -12.35 -11.04
CA VAL A 168 -12.34 -12.37 -11.76
C VAL A 168 -11.63 -11.03 -11.53
N VAL A 169 -10.39 -11.09 -11.11
CA VAL A 169 -9.50 -9.92 -11.02
C VAL A 169 -8.63 -9.89 -12.27
N ALA A 170 -8.69 -8.80 -13.02
CA ALA A 170 -7.87 -8.64 -14.21
C ALA A 170 -6.37 -8.56 -13.85
N VAL A 171 -5.50 -8.97 -14.78
CA VAL A 171 -4.05 -8.86 -14.56
C VAL A 171 -3.64 -7.42 -14.29
N TYR A 172 -4.23 -6.47 -15.01
CA TYR A 172 -3.98 -5.05 -14.83
C TYR A 172 -4.34 -4.58 -13.41
N ASP A 173 -5.51 -4.97 -12.89
CA ASP A 173 -5.95 -4.61 -11.52
C ASP A 173 -5.02 -5.21 -10.46
N LEU A 174 -4.48 -6.41 -10.69
CA LEU A 174 -3.48 -7.00 -9.80
C LEU A 174 -2.17 -6.21 -9.81
N VAL A 175 -1.71 -5.80 -11.00
CA VAL A 175 -0.49 -4.97 -11.12
C VAL A 175 -0.69 -3.65 -10.39
N GLU A 176 -1.78 -2.96 -10.65
CA GLU A 176 -2.07 -1.67 -10.05
C GLU A 176 -2.14 -1.71 -8.52
N ARG A 177 -2.75 -2.77 -7.95
CA ARG A 177 -2.95 -2.89 -6.49
C ARG A 177 -1.77 -3.46 -5.73
N VAL A 178 -0.96 -4.31 -6.38
CA VAL A 178 0.09 -5.07 -5.70
C VAL A 178 1.49 -4.61 -6.07
N TRP A 179 1.67 -4.01 -7.25
CA TRP A 179 2.96 -3.50 -7.72
C TRP A 179 2.90 -2.00 -7.94
N ASP A 180 4.04 -1.40 -8.22
CA ASP A 180 4.19 0.04 -8.50
C ASP A 180 4.07 0.35 -10.00
N GLU A 181 4.13 1.65 -10.31
CA GLU A 181 4.04 2.18 -11.68
C GLU A 181 5.11 1.65 -12.65
N HIS A 182 6.22 1.08 -12.12
CA HIS A 182 7.33 0.61 -12.94
C HIS A 182 7.18 -0.84 -13.41
N LEU A 183 6.16 -1.57 -12.95
CA LEU A 183 5.93 -2.93 -13.40
C LEU A 183 5.17 -2.95 -14.72
N ASP A 184 5.82 -3.47 -15.77
CA ASP A 184 5.14 -3.79 -17.02
C ASP A 184 4.07 -4.88 -16.80
N PRO A 185 2.77 -4.58 -17.03
CA PRO A 185 1.68 -5.57 -16.90
C PRO A 185 1.85 -6.79 -17.80
N LEU A 186 2.62 -6.68 -18.88
CA LEU A 186 2.94 -7.78 -19.79
C LEU A 186 4.08 -8.66 -19.27
N SER A 187 4.74 -8.25 -18.19
CA SER A 187 5.80 -9.05 -17.56
C SER A 187 5.24 -10.35 -16.97
N ASN A 188 6.10 -11.37 -16.84
CA ASN A 188 5.72 -12.64 -16.21
C ASN A 188 5.58 -12.55 -14.68
N THR A 189 5.74 -11.38 -14.07
CA THR A 189 5.80 -11.21 -12.60
C THR A 189 4.52 -11.67 -11.91
N VAL A 190 3.35 -11.22 -12.39
CA VAL A 190 2.05 -11.64 -11.84
C VAL A 190 1.86 -13.15 -11.97
N ARG A 191 2.18 -13.70 -13.16
CA ARG A 191 2.06 -15.13 -13.43
C ARG A 191 2.95 -15.96 -12.48
N MET A 192 4.18 -15.52 -12.24
CA MET A 192 5.11 -16.18 -11.31
C MET A 192 4.62 -16.10 -9.87
N ALA A 193 4.11 -14.94 -9.44
CA ALA A 193 3.54 -14.77 -8.10
C ALA A 193 2.34 -15.71 -7.88
N VAL A 194 1.39 -15.76 -8.84
CA VAL A 194 0.24 -16.65 -8.76
C VAL A 194 0.66 -18.12 -8.81
N MET A 195 1.64 -18.48 -9.62
CA MET A 195 2.15 -19.86 -9.70
C MET A 195 2.74 -20.29 -8.35
N THR A 196 3.55 -19.44 -7.73
CA THR A 196 4.16 -19.73 -6.42
C THR A 196 3.10 -19.78 -5.32
N LEU A 197 2.14 -18.86 -5.35
CA LEU A 197 1.01 -18.83 -4.41
C LEU A 197 0.18 -20.12 -4.50
N ARG A 198 -0.16 -20.58 -5.72
CA ARG A 198 -0.85 -21.87 -5.93
C ARG A 198 -0.10 -23.03 -5.31
N ARG A 199 1.22 -23.11 -5.57
CA ARG A 199 2.04 -24.19 -5.02
C ARG A 199 2.05 -24.19 -3.48
N LYS A 200 2.09 -23.02 -2.86
CA LYS A 200 2.08 -22.87 -1.40
C LYS A 200 0.72 -23.16 -0.78
N LEU A 201 -0.34 -22.75 -1.43
CA LEU A 201 -1.70 -23.09 -1.02
C LEU A 201 -1.98 -24.60 -1.20
N GLY A 202 -1.34 -25.28 -2.15
CA GLY A 202 -1.43 -26.74 -2.31
C GLY A 202 -2.70 -27.19 -3.05
N ASP A 203 -3.01 -28.49 -2.96
CA ASP A 203 -4.12 -29.15 -3.63
C ASP A 203 -5.35 -29.32 -2.74
N PRO A 204 -6.58 -29.34 -3.34
CA PRO A 204 -6.90 -29.02 -4.73
C PRO A 204 -6.68 -27.53 -5.03
N PRO A 205 -6.36 -27.15 -6.30
CA PRO A 205 -6.06 -25.76 -6.65
C PRO A 205 -7.30 -24.88 -6.44
N VAL A 206 -7.10 -23.77 -5.67
CA VAL A 206 -8.18 -22.83 -5.32
C VAL A 206 -8.18 -21.56 -6.16
N ILE A 207 -7.10 -21.29 -6.90
CA ILE A 207 -7.01 -20.12 -7.77
C ILE A 207 -7.15 -20.58 -9.23
N ASP A 208 -8.16 -20.09 -9.93
CA ASP A 208 -8.38 -20.32 -11.35
C ASP A 208 -7.66 -19.28 -12.21
N THR A 209 -7.28 -19.68 -13.43
CA THR A 209 -6.92 -18.75 -14.50
C THR A 209 -8.09 -18.60 -15.45
N VAL A 210 -8.58 -17.39 -15.62
CA VAL A 210 -9.53 -17.04 -16.68
C VAL A 210 -8.71 -16.50 -17.85
N ARG A 211 -8.58 -17.35 -18.90
CA ARG A 211 -7.69 -17.04 -20.04
C ARG A 211 -8.05 -15.70 -20.67
N GLY A 212 -7.02 -14.89 -20.94
CA GLY A 212 -7.15 -13.56 -21.54
C GLY A 212 -7.71 -12.48 -20.60
N VAL A 213 -8.10 -12.81 -19.36
CA VAL A 213 -8.69 -11.87 -18.41
C VAL A 213 -7.83 -11.73 -17.14
N GLY A 214 -7.69 -12.81 -16.37
CA GLY A 214 -7.01 -12.72 -15.09
C GLY A 214 -7.17 -13.97 -14.22
N TYR A 215 -7.35 -13.75 -12.92
CA TYR A 215 -7.41 -14.80 -11.90
C TYR A 215 -8.62 -14.64 -10.99
N ARG A 216 -9.08 -15.71 -10.39
CA ARG A 216 -10.09 -15.70 -9.32
C ARG A 216 -9.82 -16.78 -8.29
N LEU A 217 -10.19 -16.52 -7.06
CA LEU A 217 -10.27 -17.53 -6.00
C LEU A 217 -11.65 -18.18 -6.03
N ARG A 218 -11.70 -19.54 -5.99
CA ARG A 218 -12.95 -20.30 -5.97
C ARG A 218 -13.73 -20.13 -4.70
#